data_7e7471c2134ebfcfdaf20e61535e86f0
#
_entry.id   7e7471c2134ebfcfdaf20e61535e86f0
#
_cell.length_a   1.000
_cell.length_b   1.000
_cell.length_c   1.000
_cell.angle_alpha   90.00
_cell.angle_beta   90.00
_cell.angle_gamma   90.00
#
_symmetry.space_group_name_H-M   'P 1'
#
loop_
_entity.id
_entity.type
_entity.pdbx_description
1 polymer ?
#
loop_
_entity_poly.entity_id
_entity_poly.type
_entity_poly.pdbx_seq_one_letter_code
_entity_poly.pdbx_strand_id
1 'polypeptide(L)'
;MRWAQIKDSKGSRAVCFFEETVYELPAKLSPLLNFYSRFRLNFGDPKNAVAILKENGATVMGHGEELWNSLPFIRPLDKPGKIVCAGLNYRDHAAEMNLEVPEHPALFAKFPNALIGPGEQIRMPADDGTGSTKVDWEVELCLVVGARLRNATEEQALDALMGYTVMNDVSVRDWQGRSSEWFQGKNWDAMTPFGPVIVSPDEVDPVAGLELVCEVDDVVRQRGTTADMVFTPAQLLSYISRFMTLEPGDLVATGTPAGDRKSTRLNSSHRL
;
A
#
# COMPACT_ATOMS: atom_id res chain seq x y z
N MET A 1 -10.56 3.05 11.87
CA MET A 1 -9.55 2.34 12.68
C MET A 1 -8.24 2.28 11.91
N ARG A 2 -7.10 2.53 12.56
CA ARG A 2 -5.77 2.53 11.91
C ARG A 2 -4.90 1.45 12.53
N TRP A 3 -4.18 0.72 11.70
CA TRP A 3 -3.32 -0.40 12.08
C TRP A 3 -1.89 -0.15 11.65
N ALA A 4 -0.93 -0.51 12.49
CA ALA A 4 0.49 -0.39 12.17
C ALA A 4 1.33 -1.44 12.88
N GLN A 5 2.57 -1.56 12.45
CA GLN A 5 3.63 -2.21 13.20
C GLN A 5 4.64 -1.16 13.66
N ILE A 6 5.15 -1.34 14.87
CA ILE A 6 6.22 -0.52 15.44
C ILE A 6 7.39 -1.40 15.86
N LYS A 7 8.57 -0.81 15.94
CA LYS A 7 9.77 -1.49 16.45
C LYS A 7 10.54 -0.57 17.39
N ASP A 8 10.70 -1.02 18.62
CA ASP A 8 11.50 -0.34 19.64
C ASP A 8 12.40 -1.32 20.39
N SER A 9 12.87 -0.93 21.57
CA SER A 9 13.71 -1.77 22.46
C SER A 9 13.01 -3.06 22.92
N LYS A 10 11.68 -3.12 22.86
CA LYS A 10 10.86 -4.31 23.19
C LYS A 10 10.65 -5.24 22.00
N GLY A 11 11.14 -4.88 20.81
CA GLY A 11 10.98 -5.63 19.57
C GLY A 11 9.83 -5.11 18.68
N SER A 12 9.46 -5.92 17.68
CA SER A 12 8.37 -5.57 16.76
C SER A 12 7.01 -5.93 17.36
N ARG A 13 6.06 -4.98 17.30
CA ARG A 13 4.72 -5.12 17.88
C ARG A 13 3.67 -4.52 16.95
N ALA A 14 2.48 -5.12 16.94
CA ALA A 14 1.33 -4.56 16.25
C ALA A 14 0.59 -3.59 17.17
N VAL A 15 0.15 -2.48 16.62
CA VAL A 15 -0.60 -1.43 17.31
C VAL A 15 -1.85 -1.05 16.52
N CYS A 16 -2.83 -0.54 17.22
CA CYS A 16 -4.07 -0.04 16.63
C CYS A 16 -4.43 1.32 17.25
N PHE A 17 -4.90 2.25 16.43
CA PHE A 17 -5.48 3.52 16.87
C PHE A 17 -6.98 3.51 16.60
N PHE A 18 -7.76 3.72 17.66
CA PHE A 18 -9.21 3.77 17.58
C PHE A 18 -9.78 4.65 18.69
N GLU A 19 -10.72 5.55 18.35
CA GLU A 19 -11.37 6.48 19.31
C GLU A 19 -10.34 7.19 20.22
N GLU A 20 -9.37 7.87 19.60
CA GLU A 20 -8.30 8.60 20.28
C GLU A 20 -7.42 7.72 21.21
N THR A 21 -7.49 6.41 21.10
CA THR A 21 -6.72 5.49 21.96
C THR A 21 -5.78 4.62 21.13
N VAL A 22 -4.52 4.55 21.57
CA VAL A 22 -3.51 3.63 21.02
C VAL A 22 -3.53 2.34 21.83
N TYR A 23 -3.75 1.24 21.16
CA TYR A 23 -3.71 -0.10 21.73
C TYR A 23 -2.49 -0.87 21.21
N GLU A 24 -1.78 -1.54 22.11
CA GLU A 24 -0.81 -2.58 21.78
C GLU A 24 -1.52 -3.92 21.67
N LEU A 25 -1.27 -4.64 20.58
CA LEU A 25 -1.82 -5.98 20.38
C LEU A 25 -0.88 -7.04 20.98
N PRO A 26 -1.40 -8.08 21.63
CA PRO A 26 -0.55 -9.13 22.21
C PRO A 26 0.22 -9.89 21.14
N ALA A 27 1.44 -10.31 21.46
CA ALA A 27 2.37 -10.97 20.53
C ALA A 27 1.79 -12.21 19.83
N LYS A 28 0.85 -12.93 20.48
CA LYS A 28 0.13 -14.07 19.89
C LYS A 28 -0.82 -13.68 18.75
N LEU A 29 -1.11 -12.39 18.60
CA LEU A 29 -1.92 -11.83 17.52
C LEU A 29 -1.06 -11.11 16.46
N SER A 30 0.25 -11.09 16.64
CA SER A 30 1.22 -10.72 15.61
C SER A 30 1.54 -11.96 14.75
N PRO A 31 1.52 -11.85 13.43
CA PRO A 31 1.42 -10.64 12.64
C PRO A 31 -0.01 -10.10 12.56
N LEU A 32 -0.13 -8.83 12.26
CA LEU A 32 -1.37 -8.06 12.14
C LEU A 32 -2.50 -8.78 11.39
N LEU A 33 -2.16 -9.57 10.38
CA LEU A 33 -3.08 -10.35 9.55
C LEU A 33 -3.83 -11.44 10.31
N ASN A 34 -3.16 -12.12 11.26
CA ASN A 34 -3.80 -13.16 12.06
C ASN A 34 -4.85 -12.56 13.00
N PHE A 35 -4.63 -11.32 13.42
CA PHE A 35 -5.61 -10.58 14.19
C PHE A 35 -6.82 -10.22 13.34
N TYR A 36 -6.59 -9.57 12.19
CA TYR A 36 -7.67 -9.10 11.33
C TYR A 36 -8.56 -10.24 10.80
N SER A 37 -7.99 -11.35 10.35
CA SER A 37 -8.75 -12.49 9.85
C SER A 37 -9.67 -13.14 10.90
N ARG A 38 -9.31 -13.06 12.18
CA ARG A 38 -10.15 -13.56 13.29
C ARG A 38 -11.29 -12.61 13.65
N PHE A 39 -11.13 -11.31 13.44
CA PHE A 39 -12.02 -10.28 13.98
C PHE A 39 -12.93 -9.63 12.96
N ARG A 40 -12.64 -9.79 11.68
CA ARG A 40 -13.40 -9.18 10.59
C ARG A 40 -14.92 -9.40 10.67
N LEU A 41 -15.35 -10.56 11.10
CA LEU A 41 -16.77 -10.92 11.19
C LEU A 41 -17.55 -10.09 12.23
N ASN A 42 -16.87 -9.32 13.08
CA ASN A 42 -17.46 -8.58 14.20
C ASN A 42 -17.22 -7.06 14.16
N PHE A 43 -16.49 -6.54 13.16
CA PHE A 43 -16.19 -5.09 13.05
C PHE A 43 -17.33 -4.24 12.48
N GLY A 44 -18.49 -4.83 12.18
CA GLY A 44 -19.66 -4.07 11.69
C GLY A 44 -20.22 -3.02 12.65
N ASP A 45 -19.82 -3.07 13.95
CA ASP A 45 -20.11 -2.03 14.94
C ASP A 45 -18.82 -1.63 15.64
N PRO A 46 -18.37 -0.36 15.49
CA PRO A 46 -17.16 0.15 16.14
C PRO A 46 -17.15 -0.03 17.67
N LYS A 47 -18.30 0.00 18.32
CA LYS A 47 -18.41 -0.24 19.77
C LYS A 47 -17.99 -1.65 20.18
N ASN A 48 -18.15 -2.63 19.29
CA ASN A 48 -17.67 -3.99 19.52
C ASN A 48 -16.17 -4.13 19.34
N ALA A 49 -15.53 -3.27 18.56
CA ALA A 49 -14.10 -3.35 18.28
C ALA A 49 -13.26 -3.24 19.55
N VAL A 50 -13.55 -2.28 20.42
CA VAL A 50 -12.82 -2.09 21.70
C VAL A 50 -13.01 -3.28 22.63
N ALA A 51 -14.24 -3.82 22.75
CA ALA A 51 -14.51 -5.00 23.54
C ALA A 51 -13.67 -6.19 23.03
N ILE A 52 -13.71 -6.43 21.73
CA ILE A 52 -12.93 -7.48 21.06
C ILE A 52 -11.43 -7.29 21.27
N LEU A 53 -10.90 -6.08 21.14
CA LEU A 53 -9.49 -5.79 21.39
C LEU A 53 -9.11 -6.18 22.83
N LYS A 54 -9.90 -5.75 23.83
CA LYS A 54 -9.66 -6.02 25.25
C LYS A 54 -9.79 -7.49 25.60
N GLU A 55 -10.83 -8.17 25.13
CA GLU A 55 -11.05 -9.62 25.35
C GLU A 55 -9.89 -10.46 24.78
N ASN A 56 -9.23 -9.97 23.74
CA ASN A 56 -8.08 -10.63 23.15
C ASN A 56 -6.73 -10.20 23.74
N GLY A 57 -6.76 -9.38 24.80
CA GLY A 57 -5.59 -9.02 25.57
C GLY A 57 -4.83 -7.81 25.02
N ALA A 58 -5.46 -6.97 24.21
CA ALA A 58 -4.90 -5.67 23.84
C ALA A 58 -4.79 -4.77 25.09
N THR A 59 -3.71 -4.02 25.19
CA THR A 59 -3.43 -3.10 26.29
C THR A 59 -3.38 -1.67 25.79
N VAL A 60 -3.88 -0.73 26.60
CA VAL A 60 -3.80 0.70 26.28
C VAL A 60 -2.36 1.17 26.46
N MET A 61 -1.78 1.79 25.41
CA MET A 61 -0.48 2.45 25.46
C MET A 61 -0.60 3.92 25.85
N GLY A 62 -1.70 4.57 25.47
CA GLY A 62 -1.98 5.98 25.72
C GLY A 62 -3.07 6.52 24.78
N HIS A 63 -3.16 7.84 24.68
CA HIS A 63 -4.22 8.52 23.93
C HIS A 63 -3.68 9.64 23.06
N GLY A 64 -4.45 9.96 22.01
CA GLY A 64 -4.26 11.10 21.11
C GLY A 64 -3.40 10.83 19.89
N GLU A 65 -3.64 11.65 18.88
CA GLU A 65 -2.92 11.64 17.60
C GLU A 65 -1.42 11.93 17.77
N GLU A 66 -1.04 12.76 18.74
CA GLU A 66 0.37 13.09 19.00
C GLU A 66 1.16 11.83 19.39
N LEU A 67 0.61 11.01 20.31
CA LEU A 67 1.22 9.73 20.66
C LEU A 67 1.30 8.81 19.45
N TRP A 68 0.19 8.66 18.71
CA TRP A 68 0.16 7.83 17.51
C TRP A 68 1.25 8.22 16.52
N ASN A 69 1.32 9.51 16.18
CA ASN A 69 2.28 10.02 15.19
C ASN A 69 3.74 9.97 15.64
N SER A 70 3.99 9.83 16.97
CA SER A 70 5.35 9.69 17.53
C SER A 70 5.87 8.25 17.52
N LEU A 71 5.05 7.27 17.15
CA LEU A 71 5.44 5.87 17.20
C LEU A 71 6.48 5.51 16.14
N PRO A 72 7.45 4.64 16.47
CA PRO A 72 8.50 4.21 15.54
C PRO A 72 7.94 3.16 14.57
N PHE A 73 7.16 3.62 13.60
CA PHE A 73 6.53 2.76 12.60
C PHE A 73 7.56 2.03 11.73
N ILE A 74 7.25 0.79 11.44
CA ILE A 74 7.90 -0.03 10.42
C ILE A 74 6.86 -0.41 9.34
N ARG A 75 7.27 -1.11 8.29
CA ARG A 75 6.31 -1.58 7.29
C ARG A 75 5.21 -2.42 7.95
N PRO A 76 3.95 -2.23 7.57
CA PRO A 76 2.83 -2.85 8.27
C PRO A 76 2.72 -4.37 8.07
N LEU A 77 3.30 -4.91 6.99
CA LEU A 77 3.33 -6.34 6.68
C LEU A 77 4.74 -6.77 6.27
N ASP A 78 5.23 -7.86 6.86
CA ASP A 78 6.60 -8.33 6.59
C ASP A 78 6.73 -9.04 5.25
N LYS A 79 5.79 -9.95 4.94
CA LYS A 79 5.85 -10.81 3.76
C LYS A 79 4.46 -11.01 3.17
N PRO A 80 3.95 -10.09 2.33
CA PRO A 80 2.75 -10.33 1.55
C PRO A 80 2.96 -11.54 0.64
N GLY A 81 1.91 -12.34 0.44
CA GLY A 81 1.97 -13.52 -0.43
C GLY A 81 2.07 -13.13 -1.90
N LYS A 82 1.24 -12.18 -2.30
CA LYS A 82 1.21 -11.60 -3.65
C LYS A 82 1.19 -10.08 -3.57
N ILE A 83 1.83 -9.44 -4.53
CA ILE A 83 1.74 -8.00 -4.76
C ILE A 83 1.35 -7.85 -6.22
N VAL A 84 0.08 -7.53 -6.45
CA VAL A 84 -0.48 -7.28 -7.78
C VAL A 84 -0.57 -5.77 -7.98
N CYS A 85 -0.09 -5.28 -9.10
CA CYS A 85 -0.12 -3.86 -9.41
C CYS A 85 -0.96 -3.63 -10.67
N ALA A 86 -1.73 -2.55 -10.69
CA ALA A 86 -2.48 -2.10 -11.85
C ALA A 86 -1.72 -0.96 -12.55
N GLY A 87 -1.48 -1.09 -13.84
CA GLY A 87 -0.95 -0.01 -14.67
C GLY A 87 -2.07 0.74 -15.38
N LEU A 88 -1.81 2.00 -15.75
CA LEU A 88 -2.72 2.84 -16.55
C LEU A 88 -4.11 2.99 -15.93
N ASN A 89 -4.20 3.04 -14.60
CA ASN A 89 -5.48 3.08 -13.89
C ASN A 89 -5.93 4.50 -13.51
N TYR A 90 -5.27 5.55 -14.02
CA TYR A 90 -5.68 6.94 -13.82
C TYR A 90 -5.84 7.61 -15.19
N ARG A 91 -6.95 8.36 -15.37
CA ARG A 91 -7.28 8.99 -16.65
C ARG A 91 -6.30 10.09 -17.02
N ASP A 92 -5.87 10.89 -16.04
CA ASP A 92 -4.87 11.93 -16.22
C ASP A 92 -3.51 11.35 -16.66
N HIS A 93 -3.09 10.22 -16.05
CA HIS A 93 -1.87 9.52 -16.42
C HIS A 93 -1.94 8.93 -17.84
N ALA A 94 -3.07 8.31 -18.21
CA ALA A 94 -3.29 7.80 -19.58
C ALA A 94 -3.24 8.95 -20.61
N ALA A 95 -3.87 10.11 -20.29
CA ALA A 95 -3.85 11.30 -21.13
C ALA A 95 -2.43 11.89 -21.26
N GLU A 96 -1.64 11.98 -20.18
CA GLU A 96 -0.24 12.43 -20.20
C GLU A 96 0.63 11.56 -21.13
N MET A 97 0.33 10.26 -21.21
CA MET A 97 1.02 9.31 -22.06
C MET A 97 0.48 9.24 -23.50
N ASN A 98 -0.58 9.97 -23.82
CA ASN A 98 -1.33 9.86 -25.09
C ASN A 98 -1.82 8.42 -25.36
N LEU A 99 -2.26 7.71 -24.32
CA LEU A 99 -2.83 6.37 -24.40
C LEU A 99 -4.34 6.41 -24.14
N GLU A 100 -5.05 5.50 -24.79
CA GLU A 100 -6.46 5.26 -24.48
C GLU A 100 -6.59 4.56 -23.12
N VAL A 101 -7.69 4.84 -22.44
CA VAL A 101 -8.04 4.16 -21.19
C VAL A 101 -8.29 2.67 -21.50
N PRO A 102 -7.63 1.73 -20.81
CA PRO A 102 -7.75 0.31 -21.11
C PRO A 102 -9.17 -0.23 -20.80
N GLU A 103 -9.66 -1.14 -21.64
CA GLU A 103 -10.93 -1.84 -21.39
C GLU A 103 -10.84 -2.79 -20.17
N HIS A 104 -9.66 -3.34 -19.92
CA HIS A 104 -9.37 -4.23 -18.79
C HIS A 104 -8.15 -3.77 -18.01
N PRO A 105 -8.08 -4.03 -16.69
CA PRO A 105 -6.91 -3.67 -15.89
C PRO A 105 -5.62 -4.28 -16.45
N ALA A 106 -4.62 -3.44 -16.74
CA ALA A 106 -3.27 -3.90 -17.07
C ALA A 106 -2.57 -4.31 -15.77
N LEU A 107 -2.36 -5.60 -15.56
CA LEU A 107 -1.84 -6.12 -14.29
C LEU A 107 -0.40 -6.63 -14.44
N PHE A 108 0.41 -6.38 -13.41
CA PHE A 108 1.75 -6.93 -13.27
C PHE A 108 2.03 -7.28 -11.80
N ALA A 109 3.17 -7.90 -11.52
CA ALA A 109 3.53 -8.33 -10.18
C ALA A 109 4.78 -7.62 -9.68
N LYS A 110 4.81 -7.33 -8.37
CA LYS A 110 6.03 -7.09 -7.59
C LYS A 110 6.26 -8.23 -6.62
N PHE A 111 7.49 -8.36 -6.14
CA PHE A 111 7.86 -9.34 -5.14
C PHE A 111 8.22 -8.71 -3.80
N PRO A 112 8.06 -9.46 -2.69
CA PRO A 112 8.32 -8.93 -1.34
C PRO A 112 9.75 -8.43 -1.10
N ASN A 113 10.74 -8.88 -1.88
CA ASN A 113 12.13 -8.38 -1.82
C ASN A 113 12.26 -6.90 -2.20
N ALA A 114 11.32 -6.39 -3.00
CA ALA A 114 11.29 -4.98 -3.38
C ALA A 114 10.82 -4.07 -2.23
N LEU A 115 10.02 -4.58 -1.28
CA LEU A 115 9.40 -3.77 -0.23
C LEU A 115 10.39 -3.31 0.83
N ILE A 116 10.26 -2.02 1.20
CA ILE A 116 10.90 -1.41 2.37
C ILE A 116 9.86 -0.67 3.22
N GLY A 117 10.21 -0.41 4.47
CA GLY A 117 9.37 0.34 5.41
C GLY A 117 9.56 1.85 5.32
N PRO A 118 8.74 2.60 6.09
CA PRO A 118 8.89 4.04 6.19
C PRO A 118 10.27 4.41 6.78
N GLY A 119 10.91 5.43 6.23
CA GLY A 119 12.23 5.89 6.67
C GLY A 119 13.41 5.00 6.25
N GLU A 120 13.17 3.84 5.63
CA GLU A 120 14.23 3.02 5.06
C GLU A 120 14.73 3.61 3.73
N GLN A 121 16.00 3.39 3.42
CA GLN A 121 16.62 3.92 2.21
C GLN A 121 16.25 3.09 0.98
N ILE A 122 15.80 3.75 -0.09
CA ILE A 122 15.68 3.13 -1.41
C ILE A 122 17.08 2.76 -1.90
N ARG A 123 17.29 1.47 -2.18
CA ARG A 123 18.55 0.97 -2.71
C ARG A 123 18.63 1.29 -4.21
N MET A 124 19.34 2.37 -4.53
CA MET A 124 19.55 2.74 -5.94
C MET A 124 20.35 1.66 -6.67
N PRO A 125 20.08 1.45 -7.99
CA PRO A 125 20.91 0.61 -8.83
C PRO A 125 22.38 1.03 -8.77
N ALA A 126 23.31 0.07 -8.84
CA ALA A 126 24.73 0.36 -8.78
C ALA A 126 25.17 1.30 -9.92
N ASP A 127 25.99 2.28 -9.58
CA ASP A 127 26.60 3.23 -10.53
C ASP A 127 27.95 2.69 -11.07
N ASP A 128 27.93 1.44 -11.54
CA ASP A 128 29.08 0.71 -12.07
C ASP A 128 28.97 0.42 -13.58
N GLY A 129 28.00 1.07 -14.23
CA GLY A 129 27.68 0.85 -15.64
C GLY A 129 26.76 -0.35 -15.90
N THR A 130 26.45 -1.18 -14.89
CA THR A 130 25.50 -2.30 -14.99
C THR A 130 24.11 -1.94 -14.49
N GLY A 131 24.02 -0.91 -13.63
CA GLY A 131 22.79 -0.40 -13.06
C GLY A 131 22.08 0.63 -13.94
N SER A 132 21.32 1.51 -13.32
CA SER A 132 20.55 2.55 -13.99
C SER A 132 20.50 3.83 -13.15
N THR A 133 20.52 4.98 -13.83
CA THR A 133 20.24 6.31 -13.27
C THR A 133 18.80 6.78 -13.58
N LYS A 134 17.98 5.93 -14.22
CA LYS A 134 16.60 6.28 -14.65
C LYS A 134 15.56 5.76 -13.67
N VAL A 135 15.79 6.02 -12.41
CA VAL A 135 14.87 5.67 -11.31
C VAL A 135 13.83 6.77 -11.16
N ASP A 136 12.59 6.38 -11.00
CA ASP A 136 11.44 7.25 -10.97
C ASP A 136 10.48 6.84 -9.85
N TRP A 137 9.62 7.74 -9.41
CA TRP A 137 8.61 7.53 -8.38
C TRP A 137 7.24 7.23 -9.00
N GLU A 138 6.40 6.51 -8.29
CA GLU A 138 4.99 6.28 -8.60
C GLU A 138 4.22 6.16 -7.29
N VAL A 139 3.63 7.27 -6.81
CA VAL A 139 2.77 7.22 -5.62
C VAL A 139 1.46 6.52 -5.94
N GLU A 140 1.08 5.54 -5.12
CA GLU A 140 -0.11 4.71 -5.33
C GLU A 140 -0.90 4.50 -4.04
N LEU A 141 -2.23 4.46 -4.17
CA LEU A 141 -3.06 3.82 -3.16
C LEU A 141 -2.83 2.31 -3.22
N CYS A 142 -2.60 1.69 -2.08
CA CYS A 142 -2.40 0.26 -1.97
C CYS A 142 -3.50 -0.38 -1.11
N LEU A 143 -4.16 -1.38 -1.65
CA LEU A 143 -5.20 -2.16 -0.99
C LEU A 143 -4.55 -3.32 -0.24
N VAL A 144 -4.96 -3.56 1.00
CA VAL A 144 -4.53 -4.70 1.80
C VAL A 144 -5.70 -5.67 1.93
N VAL A 145 -5.55 -6.86 1.39
CA VAL A 145 -6.57 -7.91 1.46
C VAL A 145 -6.67 -8.45 2.89
N GLY A 146 -7.86 -8.46 3.46
CA GLY A 146 -8.14 -8.91 4.83
C GLY A 146 -8.77 -10.29 4.90
N ALA A 147 -9.40 -10.76 3.83
CA ALA A 147 -9.98 -12.10 3.75
C ALA A 147 -9.84 -12.70 2.35
N ARG A 148 -9.93 -14.04 2.32
CA ARG A 148 -9.82 -14.80 1.08
C ARG A 148 -10.90 -14.41 0.07
N LEU A 149 -10.48 -14.11 -1.17
CA LEU A 149 -11.33 -13.75 -2.30
C LEU A 149 -11.12 -14.72 -3.47
N ARG A 150 -12.22 -15.23 -4.01
CA ARG A 150 -12.24 -16.01 -5.24
C ARG A 150 -13.59 -15.89 -5.90
N ASN A 151 -13.65 -15.44 -7.17
CA ASN A 151 -14.87 -15.15 -7.91
C ASN A 151 -15.84 -14.21 -7.15
N ALA A 152 -15.29 -13.18 -6.52
CA ALA A 152 -16.05 -12.27 -5.67
C ALA A 152 -16.76 -11.20 -6.47
N THR A 153 -17.95 -10.78 -6.02
CA THR A 153 -18.59 -9.54 -6.48
C THR A 153 -17.83 -8.32 -5.96
N GLU A 154 -18.11 -7.13 -6.49
CA GLU A 154 -17.51 -5.88 -6.00
C GLU A 154 -17.83 -5.62 -4.51
N GLU A 155 -19.05 -5.91 -4.07
CA GLU A 155 -19.47 -5.82 -2.67
C GLU A 155 -18.65 -6.76 -1.78
N GLN A 156 -18.57 -8.04 -2.16
CA GLN A 156 -17.75 -9.03 -1.44
C GLN A 156 -16.27 -8.66 -1.43
N ALA A 157 -15.78 -7.99 -2.49
CA ALA A 157 -14.42 -7.53 -2.59
C ALA A 157 -14.12 -6.41 -1.58
N LEU A 158 -15.01 -5.43 -1.44
CA LEU A 158 -14.89 -4.39 -0.41
C LEU A 158 -14.98 -4.96 0.99
N ASP A 159 -15.90 -5.88 1.21
CA ASP A 159 -15.99 -6.58 2.49
C ASP A 159 -14.74 -7.36 2.85
N ALA A 160 -13.97 -7.83 1.88
CA ALA A 160 -12.73 -8.55 2.10
C ALA A 160 -11.52 -7.65 2.35
N LEU A 161 -11.66 -6.35 2.21
CA LEU A 161 -10.57 -5.41 2.36
C LEU A 161 -10.24 -5.18 3.84
N MET A 162 -8.97 -5.31 4.22
CA MET A 162 -8.48 -4.89 5.53
C MET A 162 -8.41 -3.37 5.62
N GLY A 163 -7.97 -2.74 4.57
CA GLY A 163 -7.83 -1.30 4.51
C GLY A 163 -6.93 -0.82 3.38
N TYR A 164 -6.59 0.43 3.47
CA TYR A 164 -5.80 1.18 2.51
C TYR A 164 -4.48 1.63 3.14
N THR A 165 -3.45 1.70 2.31
CA THR A 165 -2.16 2.29 2.67
C THR A 165 -1.54 2.95 1.46
N VAL A 166 -0.35 3.51 1.61
CA VAL A 166 0.41 4.13 0.51
C VAL A 166 1.56 3.22 0.10
N MET A 167 1.82 3.18 -1.20
CA MET A 167 2.99 2.54 -1.80
C MET A 167 3.64 3.52 -2.77
N ASN A 168 4.97 3.47 -2.86
CA ASN A 168 5.69 4.09 -3.96
C ASN A 168 6.22 2.98 -4.86
N ASP A 169 5.59 2.77 -6.02
CA ASP A 169 6.00 1.76 -7.01
C ASP A 169 7.22 2.24 -7.80
N VAL A 170 8.33 2.46 -7.08
CA VAL A 170 9.57 2.94 -7.67
C VAL A 170 9.97 2.08 -8.85
N SER A 171 10.28 2.75 -9.97
CA SER A 171 10.45 2.15 -11.28
C SER A 171 11.80 2.51 -11.89
N VAL A 172 12.47 1.52 -12.47
CA VAL A 172 13.72 1.69 -13.24
C VAL A 172 13.35 1.71 -14.70
N ARG A 173 13.15 2.92 -15.28
CA ARG A 173 12.49 3.14 -16.56
C ARG A 173 13.16 2.50 -17.77
N ASP A 174 14.49 2.53 -17.84
CA ASP A 174 15.24 1.90 -18.92
C ASP A 174 15.21 0.37 -18.86
N TRP A 175 15.03 -0.20 -17.66
CA TRP A 175 14.82 -1.62 -17.49
C TRP A 175 13.35 -2.02 -17.73
N GLN A 176 12.40 -1.17 -17.34
CA GLN A 176 10.98 -1.36 -17.63
C GLN A 176 10.70 -1.47 -19.13
N GLY A 177 11.42 -0.68 -19.94
CA GLY A 177 11.23 -0.66 -21.40
C GLY A 177 12.04 -1.69 -22.20
N ARG A 178 12.79 -2.59 -21.53
CA ARG A 178 13.61 -3.61 -22.24
C ARG A 178 12.80 -4.73 -22.88
N SER A 179 11.61 -5.00 -22.37
CA SER A 179 10.70 -6.00 -22.90
C SER A 179 9.25 -5.51 -22.81
N SER A 180 8.30 -6.26 -23.35
CA SER A 180 6.88 -5.98 -23.21
C SER A 180 6.39 -6.08 -21.75
N GLU A 181 7.09 -6.84 -20.93
CA GLU A 181 6.79 -7.01 -19.51
C GLU A 181 7.54 -5.99 -18.65
N TRP A 182 6.82 -5.26 -17.81
CA TRP A 182 7.41 -4.23 -16.94
C TRP A 182 8.25 -4.79 -15.78
N PHE A 183 8.26 -6.09 -15.62
CA PHE A 183 8.84 -6.84 -14.52
C PHE A 183 10.25 -6.38 -14.13
N GLN A 184 11.14 -6.22 -15.13
CA GLN A 184 12.55 -5.87 -14.91
C GLN A 184 12.72 -4.46 -14.31
N GLY A 185 11.81 -3.55 -14.58
CA GLY A 185 11.82 -2.20 -14.02
C GLY A 185 11.18 -2.07 -12.64
N LYS A 186 10.40 -3.08 -12.21
CA LYS A 186 9.52 -3.02 -11.04
C LYS A 186 9.97 -3.87 -9.84
N ASN A 187 11.01 -4.72 -9.99
CA ASN A 187 11.37 -5.73 -8.98
C ASN A 187 12.81 -5.66 -8.47
N TRP A 188 13.34 -4.46 -8.36
CA TRP A 188 14.65 -4.23 -7.76
C TRP A 188 14.55 -4.34 -6.24
N ASP A 189 15.60 -4.94 -5.62
CA ASP A 189 15.65 -5.14 -4.18
C ASP A 189 15.60 -3.81 -3.41
N ALA A 190 14.75 -3.75 -2.38
CA ALA A 190 14.65 -2.62 -1.45
C ALA A 190 14.41 -1.27 -2.14
N MET A 191 13.48 -1.22 -3.10
CA MET A 191 13.15 0.00 -3.85
C MET A 191 11.70 0.47 -3.71
N THR A 192 10.83 -0.28 -3.02
CA THR A 192 9.39 0.03 -2.94
C THR A 192 8.98 0.36 -1.51
N PRO A 193 8.96 1.64 -1.11
CA PRO A 193 8.40 2.07 0.17
C PRO A 193 6.92 1.70 0.30
N PHE A 194 6.53 1.16 1.45
CA PHE A 194 5.18 0.68 1.72
C PHE A 194 4.77 0.93 3.18
N GLY A 195 3.58 1.47 3.38
CA GLY A 195 3.05 1.80 4.70
C GLY A 195 3.11 3.32 4.98
N PRO A 196 3.19 3.74 6.25
CA PRO A 196 3.39 2.98 7.50
C PRO A 196 2.12 2.37 8.09
N VAL A 197 0.94 2.94 7.78
CA VAL A 197 -0.33 2.67 8.43
C VAL A 197 -1.30 2.06 7.44
N ILE A 198 -2.10 1.09 7.90
CA ILE A 198 -3.27 0.60 7.18
C ILE A 198 -4.49 1.26 7.80
N VAL A 199 -5.26 1.98 6.99
CA VAL A 199 -6.48 2.69 7.40
C VAL A 199 -7.68 1.87 6.96
N SER A 200 -8.60 1.56 7.89
CA SER A 200 -9.79 0.75 7.59
C SER A 200 -10.77 1.47 6.66
N PRO A 201 -11.60 0.72 5.90
CA PRO A 201 -12.50 1.30 4.90
C PRO A 201 -13.58 2.24 5.45
N ASP A 202 -13.86 2.17 6.75
CA ASP A 202 -14.82 3.04 7.43
C ASP A 202 -14.29 4.47 7.66
N GLU A 203 -12.96 4.68 7.60
CA GLU A 203 -12.36 6.01 7.81
C GLU A 203 -12.16 6.80 6.51
N VAL A 204 -12.05 6.13 5.36
CA VAL A 204 -11.73 6.79 4.09
C VAL A 204 -12.50 6.17 2.92
N ASP A 205 -12.91 7.02 2.00
CA ASP A 205 -13.58 6.61 0.75
C ASP A 205 -12.72 6.98 -0.46
N PRO A 206 -12.01 6.03 -1.08
CA PRO A 206 -11.22 6.30 -2.27
C PRO A 206 -12.03 6.75 -3.49
N VAL A 207 -13.30 6.37 -3.56
CA VAL A 207 -14.18 6.75 -4.69
C VAL A 207 -14.60 8.21 -4.60
N ALA A 208 -14.80 8.73 -3.38
CA ALA A 208 -15.06 10.15 -3.14
C ALA A 208 -13.83 11.04 -3.45
N GLY A 209 -12.64 10.48 -3.44
CA GLY A 209 -11.38 11.13 -3.82
C GLY A 209 -10.45 11.37 -2.64
N LEU A 210 -9.37 10.61 -2.58
CA LEU A 210 -8.23 10.85 -1.69
C LEU A 210 -7.12 11.52 -2.50
N GLU A 211 -6.49 12.53 -1.93
CA GLU A 211 -5.31 13.14 -2.55
C GLU A 211 -4.10 12.20 -2.41
N LEU A 212 -3.38 11.99 -3.51
CA LEU A 212 -2.11 11.29 -3.56
C LEU A 212 -1.01 12.29 -3.91
N VAL A 213 0.00 12.41 -3.05
CA VAL A 213 1.11 13.34 -3.23
C VAL A 213 2.44 12.59 -3.09
N CYS A 214 3.35 12.85 -4.03
CA CYS A 214 4.75 12.46 -3.91
C CYS A 214 5.62 13.72 -3.85
N GLU A 215 6.46 13.80 -2.84
CA GLU A 215 7.43 14.87 -2.66
C GLU A 215 8.86 14.31 -2.73
N VAL A 216 9.74 15.05 -3.39
CA VAL A 216 11.17 14.74 -3.46
C VAL A 216 11.93 16.01 -3.16
N ASP A 217 12.77 16.00 -2.13
CA ASP A 217 13.50 17.15 -1.62
C ASP A 217 12.57 18.35 -1.32
N ASP A 218 11.48 18.10 -0.59
CA ASP A 218 10.44 19.08 -0.20
C ASP A 218 9.72 19.75 -1.39
N VAL A 219 9.82 19.16 -2.59
CA VAL A 219 9.12 19.62 -3.79
C VAL A 219 8.09 18.60 -4.23
N VAL A 220 6.83 19.02 -4.35
CA VAL A 220 5.76 18.17 -4.89
C VAL A 220 6.09 17.80 -6.33
N ARG A 221 6.22 16.50 -6.59
CA ARG A 221 6.51 15.92 -7.90
C ARG A 221 5.29 15.27 -8.54
N GLN A 222 4.46 14.60 -7.75
CA GLN A 222 3.16 14.12 -8.19
C GLN A 222 2.06 14.67 -7.28
N ARG A 223 0.92 14.95 -7.86
CA ARG A 223 -0.32 15.27 -7.15
C ARG A 223 -1.49 14.80 -8.00
N GLY A 224 -2.31 13.93 -7.43
CA GLY A 224 -3.48 13.38 -8.09
C GLY A 224 -4.57 13.02 -7.09
N THR A 225 -5.65 12.46 -7.58
CA THR A 225 -6.79 12.05 -6.75
C THR A 225 -7.27 10.65 -7.14
N THR A 226 -7.63 9.83 -6.15
CA THR A 226 -8.18 8.50 -6.40
C THR A 226 -9.54 8.54 -7.10
N ALA A 227 -10.24 9.67 -7.11
CA ALA A 227 -11.46 9.87 -7.90
C ALA A 227 -11.23 9.77 -9.41
N ASP A 228 -9.97 9.92 -9.87
CA ASP A 228 -9.60 9.82 -11.30
C ASP A 228 -9.30 8.38 -11.75
N MET A 229 -9.42 7.39 -10.84
CA MET A 229 -9.23 5.97 -11.20
C MET A 229 -10.18 5.54 -12.31
N VAL A 230 -9.66 4.72 -13.23
CA VAL A 230 -10.43 4.03 -14.27
C VAL A 230 -11.21 2.88 -13.66
N PHE A 231 -10.52 2.05 -12.88
CA PHE A 231 -11.10 0.92 -12.14
C PHE A 231 -10.99 1.20 -10.64
N THR A 232 -12.13 1.17 -9.98
CA THR A 232 -12.21 1.38 -8.52
C THR A 232 -11.53 0.24 -7.74
N PRO A 233 -11.22 0.41 -6.45
CA PRO A 233 -10.72 -0.66 -5.60
C PRO A 233 -11.58 -1.94 -5.65
N ALA A 234 -12.90 -1.80 -5.61
CA ALA A 234 -13.86 -2.91 -5.68
C ALA A 234 -13.74 -3.67 -7.01
N GLN A 235 -13.70 -2.93 -8.12
CA GLN A 235 -13.57 -3.50 -9.46
C GLN A 235 -12.24 -4.23 -9.65
N LEU A 236 -11.13 -3.66 -9.19
CA LEU A 236 -9.81 -4.32 -9.26
C LEU A 236 -9.79 -5.64 -8.50
N LEU A 237 -10.22 -5.64 -7.23
CA LEU A 237 -10.25 -6.85 -6.41
C LEU A 237 -11.20 -7.91 -6.98
N SER A 238 -12.40 -7.51 -7.39
CA SER A 238 -13.37 -8.40 -8.04
C SER A 238 -12.76 -9.02 -9.30
N TYR A 239 -12.19 -8.19 -10.19
CA TYR A 239 -11.58 -8.63 -11.44
C TYR A 239 -10.44 -9.63 -11.20
N ILE A 240 -9.49 -9.30 -10.33
CA ILE A 240 -8.35 -10.18 -10.01
C ILE A 240 -8.83 -11.49 -9.41
N SER A 241 -9.87 -11.47 -8.56
CA SER A 241 -10.40 -12.66 -7.91
C SER A 241 -11.02 -13.68 -8.89
N ARG A 242 -11.35 -13.28 -10.12
CA ARG A 242 -11.90 -14.18 -11.15
C ARG A 242 -10.91 -15.24 -11.62
N PHE A 243 -9.64 -14.88 -11.72
CA PHE A 243 -8.61 -15.80 -12.20
C PHE A 243 -7.60 -16.21 -11.12
N MET A 244 -7.41 -15.40 -10.08
CA MET A 244 -6.45 -15.64 -9.00
C MET A 244 -7.12 -15.54 -7.64
N THR A 245 -6.88 -16.51 -6.75
CA THR A 245 -7.30 -16.37 -5.35
C THR A 245 -6.41 -15.34 -4.66
N LEU A 246 -7.05 -14.34 -4.04
CA LEU A 246 -6.38 -13.42 -3.12
C LEU A 246 -6.54 -13.93 -1.69
N GLU A 247 -5.44 -13.89 -0.94
CA GLU A 247 -5.38 -14.35 0.45
C GLU A 247 -5.15 -13.16 1.41
N PRO A 248 -5.49 -13.30 2.69
CA PRO A 248 -5.19 -12.24 3.67
C PRO A 248 -3.72 -11.83 3.63
N GLY A 249 -3.46 -10.53 3.51
CA GLY A 249 -2.12 -9.97 3.41
C GLY A 249 -1.58 -9.80 2.00
N ASP A 250 -2.30 -10.28 0.99
CA ASP A 250 -1.97 -9.90 -0.38
C ASP A 250 -2.20 -8.39 -0.57
N LEU A 251 -1.38 -7.77 -1.42
CA LEU A 251 -1.44 -6.36 -1.73
C LEU A 251 -1.92 -6.16 -3.17
N VAL A 252 -2.73 -5.12 -3.37
CA VAL A 252 -3.08 -4.63 -4.71
C VAL A 252 -2.79 -3.14 -4.79
N ALA A 253 -1.75 -2.77 -5.52
CA ALA A 253 -1.40 -1.39 -5.84
C ALA A 253 -2.27 -0.92 -7.00
N THR A 254 -2.88 0.28 -6.87
CA THR A 254 -3.98 0.69 -7.77
C THR A 254 -3.53 1.48 -8.99
N GLY A 255 -2.23 1.65 -9.17
CA GLY A 255 -1.67 2.53 -10.21
C GLY A 255 -1.38 3.93 -9.68
N THR A 256 -0.67 4.70 -10.48
CA THR A 256 -0.19 6.04 -10.13
C THR A 256 -0.90 7.10 -10.97
N PRO A 257 -1.19 8.32 -10.42
CA PRO A 257 -1.66 9.46 -11.19
C PRO A 257 -0.54 10.07 -12.05
N ALA A 258 -0.87 11.05 -12.88
CA ALA A 258 0.09 11.79 -13.70
C ALA A 258 1.22 12.43 -12.87
N GLY A 259 2.36 12.72 -13.52
CA GLY A 259 3.52 13.39 -12.93
C GLY A 259 4.69 12.48 -12.55
N ASP A 260 4.60 11.19 -12.86
CA ASP A 260 5.67 10.21 -12.64
C ASP A 260 6.86 10.38 -13.62
N ARG A 261 6.63 10.89 -14.82
CA ARG A 261 7.62 10.95 -15.90
C ARG A 261 8.25 12.32 -16.14
N LYS A 262 8.06 13.28 -15.24
CA LYS A 262 8.68 14.60 -15.41
C LYS A 262 10.19 14.54 -15.20
N SER A 263 10.92 15.28 -16.00
CA SER A 263 12.36 15.30 -16.31
C SER A 263 13.38 15.19 -15.16
N THR A 264 12.95 15.22 -13.91
CA THR A 264 13.80 15.08 -12.74
C THR A 264 13.68 13.66 -12.23
N ARG A 265 14.74 12.87 -12.39
CA ARG A 265 14.84 11.49 -11.93
C ARG A 265 15.49 11.43 -10.57
N LEU A 266 15.16 10.41 -9.79
CA LEU A 266 15.86 10.14 -8.54
C LEU A 266 17.34 9.85 -8.83
N ASN A 267 18.19 10.38 -7.99
CA ASN A 267 19.59 10.00 -7.90
C ASN A 267 19.95 9.80 -6.42
N SER A 268 21.16 9.36 -6.13
CA SER A 268 21.62 9.06 -4.77
C SER A 268 21.56 10.24 -3.79
N SER A 269 21.34 11.47 -4.26
CA SER A 269 21.25 12.68 -3.42
C SER A 269 19.81 13.06 -3.06
N HIS A 270 18.79 12.48 -3.72
CA HIS A 270 17.38 12.78 -3.43
C HIS A 270 16.88 12.03 -2.19
N ARG A 271 15.95 12.65 -1.46
CA ARG A 271 15.19 12.04 -0.35
C ARG A 271 13.72 11.88 -0.76
N LEU A 272 13.12 10.79 -0.37
CA LEU A 272 11.70 10.51 -0.53
C LEU A 272 11.01 10.57 0.83
#